data_8d261fd5ea672013a3aac3d9c5022d94
#
_entry.id   8d261fd5ea672013a3aac3d9c5022d94
#
_cell.length_a   1.000
_cell.length_b   1.000
_cell.length_c   1.000
_cell.angle_alpha   90.00
_cell.angle_beta   90.00
_cell.angle_gamma   90.00
#
_symmetry.space_group_name_H-M   'P 1'
#
loop_
_entity.id
_entity.type
_entity.pdbx_description
1 polymer ?
#
loop_
_entity_poly.entity_id
_entity_poly.type
_entity_poly.pdbx_seq_one_letter_code
_entity_poly.pdbx_strand_id
1 'polypeptide(L)'
;MNDTIKVICENGFGELEVPMGTPLLEVAERLTPGLHPFLAAFVNNRIKELSYKIYAPVTIRFVDITSFAGIRVYQRTAWFLLQKAVKDLYPGQTLHIRHSMGQSGFYCEVDGIDEFTPDDAARLRGRMRELSVRNLPITRQRMLTTEVRARYAEEGFTDKIALLDTRPRLYSQLYTLDDTAGYFYGSLAPSTGYVTLFDIEPYYNGFYLALPLRTSPDTLHRNVHQEKMFGIFQEYQSWVRIMGVPTVGDVNSKVLAGDGGGLIKLAEAFHERKFAWVADTIYDAHLSRGARMVLISGPSSSGKTTSAKRLGIQLGVLGLNPVLISLDDYFVDREKTPRDADGNYDYEALEAIDLELFNDHLARLIRGESVDIPRYDFITGRRTWHNAPLTLDERSILIIEGIHGLNPRLTPSIPDAQKFRIYISCFTSVAMDNLSRIATTDNRLLRRLTRDYRQRGADALSTLSRWASVRRGEEKHIFPYQENADIMLNSSLFYEISVLRPFAEKILREVPDTVPEYDEARRMLKFLDNFIPIAPDEIPPTSILREFIGGSSFQY
;
A
#
# COMPACT_ATOMS: atom_id res chain seq x y z
N MET A 1 -20.40 -45.20 8.34
CA MET A 1 -21.22 -44.28 7.50
C MET A 1 -20.24 -43.23 6.99
N ASN A 2 -20.05 -43.17 5.67
CA ASN A 2 -19.30 -42.04 5.11
C ASN A 2 -20.28 -40.85 5.10
N ASP A 3 -20.15 -39.98 6.12
CA ASP A 3 -20.98 -38.78 6.16
C ASP A 3 -20.51 -37.86 5.03
N THR A 4 -21.30 -37.75 3.97
CA THR A 4 -21.04 -36.79 2.88
C THR A 4 -21.59 -35.44 3.25
N ILE A 5 -20.96 -34.40 2.76
CA ILE A 5 -21.33 -32.99 2.96
C ILE A 5 -21.58 -32.35 1.61
N LYS A 6 -22.61 -31.52 1.56
CA LYS A 6 -22.94 -30.71 0.39
C LYS A 6 -22.06 -29.48 0.32
N VAL A 7 -21.44 -29.28 -0.82
CA VAL A 7 -20.58 -28.12 -1.13
C VAL A 7 -21.12 -27.42 -2.37
N ILE A 8 -21.37 -26.12 -2.27
CA ILE A 8 -21.78 -25.28 -3.41
C ILE A 8 -20.51 -24.60 -3.96
N CYS A 9 -20.19 -24.85 -5.24
CA CYS A 9 -19.03 -24.29 -5.89
C CYS A 9 -19.44 -23.17 -6.86
N GLU A 10 -19.12 -21.92 -6.52
CA GLU A 10 -19.52 -20.72 -7.28
C GLU A 10 -18.78 -20.56 -8.62
N ASN A 11 -17.70 -21.29 -8.86
CA ASN A 11 -16.92 -21.23 -10.12
C ASN A 11 -17.65 -21.90 -11.31
N GLY A 12 -18.95 -22.13 -11.23
CA GLY A 12 -19.73 -22.76 -12.29
C GLY A 12 -19.80 -24.29 -12.23
N PHE A 13 -19.25 -24.90 -11.17
CA PHE A 13 -19.26 -26.36 -10.99
C PHE A 13 -20.51 -26.88 -10.23
N GLY A 14 -21.36 -25.97 -9.74
CA GLY A 14 -22.61 -26.30 -9.07
C GLY A 14 -22.46 -26.95 -7.70
N GLU A 15 -23.34 -27.91 -7.39
CA GLU A 15 -23.35 -28.62 -6.12
C GLU A 15 -22.54 -29.92 -6.21
N LEU A 16 -21.70 -30.15 -5.21
CA LEU A 16 -20.87 -31.35 -5.07
C LEU A 16 -21.16 -32.02 -3.73
N GLU A 17 -21.14 -33.35 -3.69
CA GLU A 17 -21.10 -34.11 -2.44
C GLU A 17 -19.69 -34.65 -2.22
N VAL A 18 -19.12 -34.36 -1.05
CA VAL A 18 -17.76 -34.80 -0.66
C VAL A 18 -17.80 -35.46 0.71
N PRO A 19 -16.93 -36.42 1.01
CA PRO A 19 -16.76 -36.97 2.34
C PRO A 19 -16.38 -35.89 3.35
N MET A 20 -16.83 -35.98 4.59
CA MET A 20 -16.41 -35.12 5.69
C MET A 20 -14.90 -35.18 5.87
N GLY A 21 -14.23 -34.04 6.02
CA GLY A 21 -12.79 -33.95 6.14
C GLY A 21 -12.01 -33.91 4.82
N THR A 22 -12.69 -33.89 3.67
CA THR A 22 -12.07 -33.70 2.34
C THR A 22 -11.34 -32.35 2.30
N PRO A 23 -10.04 -32.30 1.93
CA PRO A 23 -9.33 -31.05 1.74
C PRO A 23 -9.80 -30.31 0.47
N LEU A 24 -9.72 -28.97 0.49
CA LEU A 24 -10.05 -28.16 -0.69
C LEU A 24 -9.20 -28.52 -1.92
N LEU A 25 -7.96 -28.97 -1.73
CA LEU A 25 -7.08 -29.42 -2.82
C LEU A 25 -7.70 -30.59 -3.60
N GLU A 26 -8.23 -31.60 -2.89
CA GLU A 26 -8.88 -32.75 -3.52
C GLU A 26 -10.16 -32.34 -4.27
N VAL A 27 -10.90 -31.36 -3.75
CA VAL A 27 -12.04 -30.79 -4.48
C VAL A 27 -11.56 -30.05 -5.73
N ALA A 28 -10.50 -29.26 -5.63
CA ALA A 28 -9.93 -28.52 -6.76
C ALA A 28 -9.42 -29.44 -7.87
N GLU A 29 -8.84 -30.60 -7.53
CA GLU A 29 -8.35 -31.61 -8.49
C GLU A 29 -9.47 -32.30 -9.27
N ARG A 30 -10.68 -32.37 -8.72
CA ARG A 30 -11.87 -32.89 -9.42
C ARG A 30 -12.45 -31.90 -10.41
N LEU A 31 -12.05 -30.61 -10.30
CA LEU A 31 -12.53 -29.54 -11.13
C LEU A 31 -11.50 -29.28 -12.24
N THR A 32 -11.97 -28.92 -13.42
CA THR A 32 -11.07 -28.44 -14.47
C THR A 32 -10.73 -26.99 -14.16
N PRO A 33 -9.49 -26.68 -13.75
CA PRO A 33 -9.10 -25.28 -13.59
C PRO A 33 -9.19 -24.56 -14.94
N GLY A 34 -9.33 -23.24 -14.90
CA GLY A 34 -9.21 -22.41 -16.10
C GLY A 34 -7.78 -22.41 -16.65
N LEU A 35 -7.31 -21.26 -17.13
CA LEU A 35 -5.94 -21.15 -17.68
C LEU A 35 -4.85 -21.29 -16.60
N HIS A 36 -5.18 -21.05 -15.32
CA HIS A 36 -4.23 -21.04 -14.21
C HIS A 36 -4.68 -21.97 -13.07
N PRO A 37 -3.73 -22.58 -12.33
CA PRO A 37 -4.04 -23.43 -11.18
C PRO A 37 -4.70 -22.63 -10.05
N PHE A 38 -5.60 -23.25 -9.33
CA PHE A 38 -6.18 -22.70 -8.13
C PHE A 38 -5.11 -22.60 -7.02
N LEU A 39 -5.01 -21.43 -6.38
CA LEU A 39 -4.04 -21.14 -5.33
C LEU A 39 -4.64 -21.21 -3.93
N ALA A 40 -5.93 -20.92 -3.80
CA ALA A 40 -6.68 -20.90 -2.56
C ALA A 40 -8.19 -20.95 -2.88
N ALA A 41 -9.04 -20.96 -1.85
CA ALA A 41 -10.47 -20.80 -2.03
C ALA A 41 -11.08 -19.90 -0.95
N PHE A 42 -12.12 -19.16 -1.32
CA PHE A 42 -13.05 -18.60 -0.34
C PHE A 42 -13.99 -19.72 0.14
N VAL A 43 -14.12 -19.83 1.44
CA VAL A 43 -15.10 -20.70 2.11
C VAL A 43 -15.97 -19.79 2.94
N ASN A 44 -17.24 -19.63 2.57
CA ASN A 44 -18.18 -18.68 3.20
C ASN A 44 -17.52 -17.29 3.38
N ASN A 45 -17.08 -16.67 2.29
CA ASN A 45 -16.40 -15.36 2.24
C ASN A 45 -15.12 -15.25 3.08
N ARG A 46 -14.40 -16.35 3.34
CA ARG A 46 -13.13 -16.37 4.07
C ARG A 46 -12.08 -17.13 3.29
N ILE A 47 -10.98 -16.48 2.93
CA ILE A 47 -9.88 -17.15 2.23
C ILE A 47 -9.30 -18.29 3.07
N LYS A 48 -9.11 -19.44 2.44
CA LYS A 48 -8.50 -20.66 3.00
C LYS A 48 -7.47 -21.22 2.05
N GLU A 49 -6.46 -21.85 2.64
CA GLU A 49 -5.48 -22.64 1.88
C GLU A 49 -6.12 -23.91 1.33
N LEU A 50 -5.58 -24.45 0.26
CA LEU A 50 -6.11 -25.69 -0.33
C LEU A 50 -5.96 -26.92 0.59
N SER A 51 -5.11 -26.84 1.61
CA SER A 51 -5.01 -27.85 2.69
C SER A 51 -6.17 -27.83 3.69
N TYR A 52 -7.05 -26.81 3.65
CA TYR A 52 -8.20 -26.71 4.55
C TYR A 52 -9.17 -27.85 4.34
N LYS A 53 -9.57 -28.54 5.41
CA LYS A 53 -10.52 -29.67 5.40
C LYS A 53 -11.95 -29.18 5.67
N ILE A 54 -12.89 -29.71 4.92
CA ILE A 54 -14.32 -29.34 4.97
C ILE A 54 -15.03 -30.28 5.93
N TYR A 55 -15.73 -29.73 6.94
CA TYR A 55 -16.46 -30.51 7.95
C TYR A 55 -17.95 -30.16 8.05
N ALA A 56 -18.43 -29.21 7.27
CA ALA A 56 -19.82 -28.77 7.25
C ALA A 56 -20.21 -28.31 5.85
N PRO A 57 -21.51 -28.23 5.52
CA PRO A 57 -21.97 -27.62 4.27
C PRO A 57 -21.42 -26.18 4.13
N VAL A 58 -20.84 -25.88 2.98
CA VAL A 58 -20.20 -24.59 2.70
C VAL A 58 -20.34 -24.18 1.25
N THR A 59 -20.29 -22.88 1.02
CA THR A 59 -20.09 -22.29 -0.30
C THR A 59 -18.60 -22.05 -0.54
N ILE A 60 -18.08 -22.51 -1.69
CA ILE A 60 -16.67 -22.42 -2.06
C ILE A 60 -16.54 -21.66 -3.38
N ARG A 61 -15.56 -20.77 -3.43
CA ARG A 61 -15.11 -20.12 -4.66
C ARG A 61 -13.59 -20.20 -4.73
N PHE A 62 -13.07 -21.01 -5.64
CA PHE A 62 -11.65 -21.13 -5.89
C PHE A 62 -11.10 -19.86 -6.55
N VAL A 63 -9.85 -19.55 -6.25
CA VAL A 63 -9.13 -18.38 -6.78
C VAL A 63 -7.77 -18.78 -7.32
N ASP A 64 -7.44 -18.24 -8.48
CA ASP A 64 -6.17 -18.33 -9.16
C ASP A 64 -5.39 -16.99 -9.06
N ILE A 65 -4.29 -16.90 -9.77
CA ILE A 65 -3.39 -15.73 -9.80
C ILE A 65 -4.06 -14.46 -10.35
N THR A 66 -5.14 -14.55 -11.12
CA THR A 66 -5.84 -13.40 -11.72
C THR A 66 -6.65 -12.61 -10.70
N SER A 67 -6.92 -13.17 -9.54
CA SER A 67 -7.64 -12.52 -8.45
C SER A 67 -6.70 -11.77 -7.50
N PHE A 68 -7.20 -10.74 -6.80
CA PHE A 68 -6.44 -10.02 -5.76
C PHE A 68 -6.00 -10.93 -4.60
N ALA A 69 -6.81 -11.92 -4.25
CA ALA A 69 -6.46 -12.87 -3.19
C ALA A 69 -5.39 -13.85 -3.69
N GLY A 70 -5.54 -14.38 -4.89
CA GLY A 70 -4.62 -15.36 -5.47
C GLY A 70 -3.23 -14.78 -5.74
N ILE A 71 -3.12 -13.58 -6.33
CA ILE A 71 -1.79 -12.96 -6.53
C ILE A 71 -1.04 -12.76 -5.21
N ARG A 72 -1.74 -12.43 -4.12
CA ARG A 72 -1.14 -12.34 -2.78
C ARG A 72 -0.66 -13.70 -2.25
N VAL A 73 -1.36 -14.78 -2.55
CA VAL A 73 -0.93 -16.15 -2.23
C VAL A 73 0.33 -16.50 -3.01
N TYR A 74 0.33 -16.24 -4.33
CA TYR A 74 1.48 -16.45 -5.19
C TYR A 74 2.73 -15.71 -4.69
N GLN A 75 2.61 -14.42 -4.43
CA GLN A 75 3.71 -13.58 -3.94
C GLN A 75 4.30 -14.11 -2.62
N ARG A 76 3.46 -14.44 -1.63
CA ARG A 76 3.95 -14.98 -0.35
C ARG A 76 4.61 -16.34 -0.52
N THR A 77 4.10 -17.18 -1.41
CA THR A 77 4.72 -18.47 -1.72
C THR A 77 6.09 -18.28 -2.39
N ALA A 78 6.19 -17.32 -3.32
CA ALA A 78 7.46 -16.95 -3.94
C ALA A 78 8.48 -16.39 -2.93
N TRP A 79 8.03 -15.62 -1.94
CA TRP A 79 8.91 -15.14 -0.87
C TRP A 79 9.43 -16.26 0.02
N PHE A 80 8.59 -17.26 0.31
CA PHE A 80 9.04 -18.42 1.09
C PHE A 80 10.01 -19.29 0.30
N LEU A 81 9.75 -19.48 -1.00
CA LEU A 81 10.67 -20.14 -1.91
C LEU A 81 12.02 -19.39 -2.01
N LEU A 82 11.99 -18.07 -2.10
CA LEU A 82 13.19 -17.22 -2.10
C LEU A 82 13.95 -17.34 -0.75
N GLN A 83 13.25 -17.32 0.38
CA GLN A 83 13.86 -17.51 1.71
C GLN A 83 14.62 -18.84 1.79
N LYS A 84 14.01 -19.93 1.31
CA LYS A 84 14.67 -21.26 1.26
C LYS A 84 15.89 -21.22 0.36
N ALA A 85 15.79 -20.62 -0.83
CA ALA A 85 16.90 -20.52 -1.77
C ALA A 85 18.08 -19.69 -1.20
N VAL A 86 17.78 -18.58 -0.49
CA VAL A 86 18.80 -17.78 0.20
C VAL A 86 19.45 -18.57 1.32
N LYS A 87 18.68 -19.29 2.16
CA LYS A 87 19.21 -20.15 3.23
C LYS A 87 20.18 -21.19 2.67
N ASP A 88 19.86 -21.78 1.52
CA ASP A 88 20.70 -22.82 0.89
C ASP A 88 22.01 -22.26 0.31
N LEU A 89 21.98 -21.08 -0.28
CA LEU A 89 23.14 -20.50 -0.97
C LEU A 89 23.99 -19.60 -0.07
N TYR A 90 23.37 -18.98 0.92
CA TYR A 90 23.99 -18.00 1.82
C TYR A 90 23.64 -18.35 3.28
N PRO A 91 24.13 -19.49 3.80
CA PRO A 91 23.78 -19.96 5.17
C PRO A 91 24.19 -18.94 6.22
N GLY A 92 23.27 -18.67 7.14
CA GLY A 92 23.45 -17.70 8.21
C GLY A 92 23.17 -16.24 7.83
N GLN A 93 22.88 -15.95 6.55
CA GLN A 93 22.51 -14.60 6.11
C GLN A 93 20.99 -14.39 6.13
N THR A 94 20.55 -13.16 6.39
CA THR A 94 19.15 -12.80 6.46
C THR A 94 18.68 -12.18 5.13
N LEU A 95 17.57 -12.68 4.60
CA LEU A 95 16.87 -12.09 3.48
C LEU A 95 15.95 -10.97 3.98
N HIS A 96 15.97 -9.84 3.28
CA HIS A 96 15.05 -8.73 3.48
C HIS A 96 14.23 -8.45 2.22
N ILE A 97 12.91 -8.46 2.34
CA ILE A 97 11.99 -8.01 1.30
C ILE A 97 11.55 -6.58 1.66
N ARG A 98 12.13 -5.59 0.98
CA ARG A 98 12.01 -4.18 1.39
C ARG A 98 10.72 -3.52 0.91
N HIS A 99 10.61 -3.27 -0.37
CA HIS A 99 9.46 -2.54 -0.95
C HIS A 99 9.15 -3.02 -2.36
N SER A 100 7.92 -2.74 -2.81
CA SER A 100 7.56 -2.99 -4.20
C SER A 100 8.16 -1.92 -5.10
N MET A 101 8.72 -2.35 -6.22
CA MET A 101 9.28 -1.51 -7.27
C MET A 101 8.65 -1.87 -8.60
N GLY A 102 8.59 -0.89 -9.50
CA GLY A 102 7.98 -1.11 -10.81
C GLY A 102 6.51 -1.52 -10.69
N GLN A 103 6.06 -2.31 -11.64
CA GLN A 103 4.67 -2.76 -11.70
C GLN A 103 4.41 -4.02 -10.85
N SER A 104 5.39 -4.94 -10.76
CA SER A 104 5.14 -6.30 -10.22
C SER A 104 6.27 -6.88 -9.38
N GLY A 105 7.34 -6.12 -9.11
CA GLY A 105 8.51 -6.67 -8.43
C GLY A 105 8.76 -6.11 -7.04
N PHE A 106 9.79 -6.66 -6.42
CA PHE A 106 10.22 -6.33 -5.07
C PHE A 106 11.72 -6.13 -5.02
N TYR A 107 12.15 -5.04 -4.39
CA TYR A 107 13.53 -4.86 -4.03
C TYR A 107 13.85 -5.72 -2.81
N CYS A 108 14.93 -6.49 -2.91
CA CYS A 108 15.37 -7.41 -1.88
C CYS A 108 16.87 -7.22 -1.59
N GLU A 109 17.26 -7.50 -0.35
CA GLU A 109 18.64 -7.47 0.11
C GLU A 109 18.94 -8.76 0.88
N VAL A 110 20.21 -9.18 0.88
CA VAL A 110 20.73 -10.25 1.72
C VAL A 110 21.85 -9.69 2.58
N ASP A 111 21.77 -9.84 3.89
CA ASP A 111 22.81 -9.35 4.79
C ASP A 111 24.17 -9.96 4.43
N GLY A 112 25.24 -9.16 4.57
CA GLY A 112 26.59 -9.60 4.26
C GLY A 112 26.94 -9.62 2.78
N ILE A 113 26.04 -9.17 1.87
CA ILE A 113 26.30 -8.98 0.46
C ILE A 113 26.19 -7.48 0.16
N ASP A 114 27.32 -6.80 0.03
CA ASP A 114 27.38 -5.35 -0.24
C ASP A 114 27.07 -4.99 -1.69
N GLU A 115 27.33 -5.91 -2.63
CA GLU A 115 27.04 -5.77 -4.05
C GLU A 115 26.52 -7.12 -4.61
N PHE A 116 25.28 -7.11 -5.05
CA PHE A 116 24.64 -8.30 -5.63
C PHE A 116 24.93 -8.39 -7.12
N THR A 117 25.72 -9.37 -7.53
CA THR A 117 26.24 -9.51 -8.89
C THR A 117 25.27 -10.24 -9.83
N PRO A 118 25.46 -10.16 -11.17
CA PRO A 118 24.72 -10.98 -12.13
C PRO A 118 24.90 -12.50 -11.90
N ASP A 119 26.06 -12.94 -11.38
CA ASP A 119 26.32 -14.34 -11.05
C ASP A 119 25.50 -14.77 -9.83
N ASP A 120 25.42 -13.93 -8.80
CA ASP A 120 24.54 -14.17 -7.65
C ASP A 120 23.07 -14.28 -8.09
N ALA A 121 22.62 -13.39 -8.98
CA ALA A 121 21.27 -13.44 -9.53
C ALA A 121 21.02 -14.76 -10.30
N ALA A 122 21.97 -15.19 -11.10
CA ALA A 122 21.87 -16.44 -11.86
C ALA A 122 21.81 -17.66 -10.92
N ARG A 123 22.66 -17.70 -9.89
CA ARG A 123 22.69 -18.78 -8.87
C ARG A 123 21.39 -18.84 -8.08
N LEU A 124 20.92 -17.70 -7.58
CA LEU A 124 19.70 -17.62 -6.78
C LEU A 124 18.46 -17.99 -7.61
N ARG A 125 18.35 -17.48 -8.82
CA ARG A 125 17.30 -17.85 -9.79
C ARG A 125 17.34 -19.35 -10.11
N GLY A 126 18.52 -19.91 -10.37
CA GLY A 126 18.72 -21.33 -10.62
C GLY A 126 18.23 -22.18 -9.45
N ARG A 127 18.60 -21.81 -8.21
CA ARG A 127 18.16 -22.53 -7.01
C ARG A 127 16.66 -22.46 -6.80
N MET A 128 16.04 -21.29 -6.99
CA MET A 128 14.58 -21.16 -6.90
C MET A 128 13.87 -22.03 -7.94
N ARG A 129 14.37 -22.10 -9.18
CA ARG A 129 13.81 -22.97 -10.23
C ARG A 129 13.91 -24.44 -9.87
N GLU A 130 15.05 -24.87 -9.37
CA GLU A 130 15.23 -26.25 -8.89
C GLU A 130 14.21 -26.61 -7.80
N LEU A 131 14.07 -25.76 -6.78
CA LEU A 131 13.11 -25.96 -5.69
C LEU A 131 11.65 -25.95 -6.19
N SER A 132 11.32 -25.10 -7.16
CA SER A 132 10.01 -25.07 -7.81
C SER A 132 9.71 -26.40 -8.54
N VAL A 133 10.65 -26.89 -9.35
CA VAL A 133 10.52 -28.16 -10.09
C VAL A 133 10.41 -29.36 -9.14
N ARG A 134 11.13 -29.35 -8.01
CA ARG A 134 11.00 -30.39 -6.97
C ARG A 134 9.63 -30.44 -6.31
N ASN A 135 8.81 -29.42 -6.47
CA ASN A 135 7.43 -29.35 -5.96
C ASN A 135 7.30 -29.69 -4.47
N LEU A 136 8.17 -29.12 -3.64
CA LEU A 136 8.24 -29.41 -2.21
C LEU A 136 6.96 -28.93 -1.49
N PRO A 137 6.37 -29.73 -0.59
CA PRO A 137 5.17 -29.37 0.14
C PRO A 137 5.45 -28.22 1.13
N ILE A 138 4.48 -27.31 1.22
CA ILE A 138 4.46 -26.24 2.23
C ILE A 138 3.42 -26.65 3.28
N THR A 139 3.88 -26.88 4.50
CA THR A 139 3.01 -27.28 5.59
C THR A 139 2.77 -26.14 6.57
N ARG A 140 1.60 -26.13 7.19
CA ARG A 140 1.20 -25.15 8.19
C ARG A 140 0.74 -25.86 9.45
N GLN A 141 1.33 -25.51 10.58
CA GLN A 141 1.00 -26.08 11.88
C GLN A 141 0.62 -24.97 12.86
N ARG A 142 -0.34 -25.27 13.74
CA ARG A 142 -0.68 -24.43 14.89
C ARG A 142 0.02 -25.02 16.11
N MET A 143 0.93 -24.27 16.69
CA MET A 143 1.78 -24.69 17.82
C MET A 143 1.65 -23.70 18.97
N LEU A 144 2.13 -24.06 20.16
CA LEU A 144 2.28 -23.10 21.26
C LEU A 144 3.24 -21.98 20.83
N THR A 145 2.93 -20.76 21.20
CA THR A 145 3.78 -19.61 20.83
C THR A 145 5.19 -19.74 21.38
N THR A 146 5.34 -20.37 22.55
CA THR A 146 6.66 -20.65 23.13
C THR A 146 7.51 -21.63 22.30
N GLU A 147 6.87 -22.62 21.67
CA GLU A 147 7.55 -23.57 20.77
C GLU A 147 7.94 -22.88 19.46
N VAL A 148 7.04 -22.07 18.90
CA VAL A 148 7.33 -21.28 17.68
C VAL A 148 8.47 -20.31 17.94
N ARG A 149 8.47 -19.65 19.11
CA ARG A 149 9.55 -18.75 19.53
C ARG A 149 10.90 -19.45 19.62
N ALA A 150 10.93 -20.66 20.22
CA ALA A 150 12.15 -21.47 20.30
C ALA A 150 12.67 -21.81 18.89
N ARG A 151 11.78 -22.21 17.99
CA ARG A 151 12.13 -22.51 16.59
C ARG A 151 12.69 -21.29 15.85
N TYR A 152 12.12 -20.10 16.08
CA TYR A 152 12.67 -18.86 15.50
C TYR A 152 14.03 -18.47 16.09
N ALA A 153 14.28 -18.78 17.35
CA ALA A 153 15.59 -18.55 17.95
C ALA A 153 16.67 -19.45 17.32
N GLU A 154 16.34 -20.70 17.02
CA GLU A 154 17.23 -21.63 16.30
C GLU A 154 17.56 -21.14 14.88
N GLU A 155 16.58 -20.50 14.20
CA GLU A 155 16.74 -19.94 12.84
C GLU A 155 17.35 -18.52 12.86
N GLY A 156 17.54 -17.89 14.01
CA GLY A 156 18.07 -16.53 14.14
C GLY A 156 17.08 -15.41 13.81
N PHE A 157 15.75 -15.65 13.79
CA PHE A 157 14.71 -14.68 13.43
C PHE A 157 14.35 -13.74 14.58
N THR A 158 15.26 -12.83 14.91
CA THR A 158 15.11 -11.88 16.02
C THR A 158 13.92 -10.94 15.84
N ASP A 159 13.65 -10.51 14.62
CA ASP A 159 12.51 -9.66 14.22
C ASP A 159 11.16 -10.34 14.49
N LYS A 160 11.04 -11.62 14.15
CA LYS A 160 9.84 -12.42 14.41
C LYS A 160 9.62 -12.66 15.90
N ILE A 161 10.70 -12.88 16.64
CA ILE A 161 10.67 -13.03 18.10
C ILE A 161 10.18 -11.73 18.75
N ALA A 162 10.74 -10.58 18.35
CA ALA A 162 10.33 -9.27 18.87
C ALA A 162 8.83 -9.03 18.68
N LEU A 163 8.28 -9.42 17.53
CA LEU A 163 6.84 -9.30 17.29
C LEU A 163 6.03 -10.30 18.13
N LEU A 164 6.47 -11.54 18.28
CA LEU A 164 5.78 -12.54 19.12
C LEU A 164 5.75 -12.11 20.58
N ASP A 165 6.85 -11.57 21.10
CA ASP A 165 6.99 -11.15 22.50
C ASP A 165 6.07 -9.95 22.83
N THR A 166 5.66 -9.16 21.82
CA THR A 166 4.72 -8.05 21.98
C THR A 166 3.25 -8.44 21.74
N ARG A 167 2.98 -9.72 21.41
CA ARG A 167 1.64 -10.23 21.11
C ARG A 167 1.29 -11.40 22.02
N PRO A 168 0.52 -11.19 23.09
CA PRO A 168 0.16 -12.26 24.03
C PRO A 168 -0.84 -13.23 23.40
N ARG A 169 -0.35 -14.21 22.64
CA ARG A 169 -1.14 -15.30 22.05
C ARG A 169 -0.61 -16.64 22.52
N LEU A 170 -1.51 -17.50 22.96
CA LEU A 170 -1.16 -18.85 23.39
C LEU A 170 -0.68 -19.72 22.22
N TYR A 171 -1.27 -19.54 21.04
CA TYR A 171 -0.95 -20.30 19.84
C TYR A 171 -0.55 -19.38 18.70
N SER A 172 0.49 -19.80 17.99
CA SER A 172 0.96 -19.19 16.74
C SER A 172 0.99 -20.23 15.62
N GLN A 173 1.08 -19.75 14.39
CA GLN A 173 1.18 -20.61 13.22
C GLN A 173 2.62 -20.63 12.73
N LEU A 174 3.10 -21.81 12.36
CA LEU A 174 4.39 -22.01 11.75
C LEU A 174 4.19 -22.62 10.36
N TYR A 175 4.81 -22.03 9.35
CA TYR A 175 4.95 -22.64 8.04
C TYR A 175 6.32 -23.34 7.97
N THR A 176 6.35 -24.48 7.28
CA THR A 176 7.58 -25.24 7.07
C THR A 176 7.69 -25.58 5.59
N LEU A 177 8.85 -25.30 5.01
CA LEU A 177 9.26 -25.70 3.67
C LEU A 177 10.60 -26.41 3.81
N ASP A 178 10.59 -27.75 3.69
CA ASP A 178 11.75 -28.59 3.99
C ASP A 178 12.30 -28.30 5.40
N ASP A 179 13.54 -27.89 5.54
CA ASP A 179 14.18 -27.51 6.81
C ASP A 179 13.99 -26.03 7.22
N THR A 180 13.24 -25.25 6.43
CA THR A 180 13.09 -23.80 6.62
C THR A 180 11.76 -23.48 7.29
N ALA A 181 11.82 -22.77 8.41
CA ALA A 181 10.65 -22.24 9.10
C ALA A 181 10.27 -20.83 8.58
N GLY A 182 8.98 -20.49 8.63
CA GLY A 182 8.50 -19.16 8.24
C GLY A 182 7.17 -18.80 8.88
N TYR A 183 6.85 -17.52 8.89
CA TYR A 183 5.54 -16.97 9.23
C TYR A 183 5.10 -15.98 8.17
N PHE A 184 3.85 -16.11 7.73
CA PHE A 184 3.27 -15.23 6.74
C PHE A 184 1.87 -14.75 7.18
N TYR A 185 1.54 -13.50 6.85
CA TYR A 185 0.28 -12.85 7.24
C TYR A 185 -0.84 -13.13 6.21
N GLY A 186 -0.96 -14.39 5.83
CA GLY A 186 -1.98 -14.87 4.89
C GLY A 186 -1.67 -16.27 4.37
N SER A 187 -2.54 -16.77 3.51
CA SER A 187 -2.44 -18.11 2.93
C SER A 187 -1.26 -18.24 1.95
N LEU A 188 -0.69 -19.43 1.87
CA LEU A 188 0.30 -19.87 0.91
C LEU A 188 -0.28 -20.94 -0.02
N ALA A 189 0.35 -21.16 -1.17
CA ALA A 189 0.04 -22.29 -2.04
C ALA A 189 0.51 -23.60 -1.38
N PRO A 190 -0.02 -24.77 -1.82
CA PRO A 190 0.29 -26.05 -1.20
C PRO A 190 1.75 -26.49 -1.30
N SER A 191 2.47 -26.01 -2.35
CA SER A 191 3.84 -26.44 -2.64
C SER A 191 4.60 -25.40 -3.45
N THR A 192 5.90 -25.59 -3.58
CA THR A 192 6.79 -24.72 -4.38
C THR A 192 6.50 -24.77 -5.87
N GLY A 193 5.94 -25.86 -6.38
CA GLY A 193 5.58 -26.05 -7.80
C GLY A 193 4.52 -25.10 -8.33
N TYR A 194 3.82 -24.40 -7.45
CA TYR A 194 2.88 -23.33 -7.86
C TYR A 194 3.58 -22.03 -8.26
N VAL A 195 4.87 -21.87 -7.95
CA VAL A 195 5.66 -20.68 -8.30
C VAL A 195 6.51 -20.99 -9.52
N THR A 196 5.95 -20.82 -10.70
CA THR A 196 6.57 -21.19 -11.98
C THR A 196 7.18 -20.02 -12.73
N LEU A 197 6.68 -18.80 -12.51
CA LEU A 197 7.07 -17.60 -13.25
C LEU A 197 7.64 -16.53 -12.31
N PHE A 198 8.94 -16.32 -12.39
CA PHE A 198 9.68 -15.30 -11.64
C PHE A 198 11.02 -15.04 -12.34
N ASP A 199 11.64 -13.90 -12.04
CA ASP A 199 13.03 -13.62 -12.40
C ASP A 199 13.73 -12.83 -11.30
N ILE A 200 15.05 -12.83 -11.32
CA ILE A 200 15.92 -12.11 -10.39
C ILE A 200 16.96 -11.34 -11.22
N GLU A 201 17.03 -10.04 -10.97
CA GLU A 201 17.97 -9.14 -11.62
C GLU A 201 18.72 -8.33 -10.55
N PRO A 202 20.03 -8.08 -10.70
CA PRO A 202 20.74 -7.13 -9.83
C PRO A 202 20.06 -5.75 -9.89
N TYR A 203 19.95 -5.11 -8.74
CA TYR A 203 19.33 -3.79 -8.65
C TYR A 203 19.95 -3.01 -7.49
N TYR A 204 20.71 -1.96 -7.80
CA TYR A 204 21.58 -1.27 -6.83
C TYR A 204 22.49 -2.27 -6.10
N ASN A 205 22.55 -2.21 -4.77
CA ASN A 205 23.32 -3.15 -3.94
C ASN A 205 22.60 -4.47 -3.60
N GLY A 206 21.33 -4.60 -3.96
CA GLY A 206 20.53 -5.81 -3.80
C GLY A 206 20.05 -6.36 -5.13
N PHE A 207 18.83 -6.87 -5.13
CA PHE A 207 18.23 -7.43 -6.34
C PHE A 207 16.73 -7.13 -6.43
N TYR A 208 16.25 -7.19 -7.66
CA TYR A 208 14.84 -7.10 -8.01
C TYR A 208 14.29 -8.50 -8.23
N LEU A 209 13.31 -8.89 -7.42
CA LEU A 209 12.50 -10.09 -7.65
C LEU A 209 11.30 -9.71 -8.51
N ALA A 210 11.32 -10.10 -9.79
CA ALA A 210 10.19 -9.94 -10.70
C ALA A 210 9.17 -11.06 -10.50
N LEU A 211 7.90 -10.71 -10.36
CA LEU A 211 6.77 -11.65 -10.30
C LEU A 211 5.70 -11.23 -11.32
N PRO A 212 4.80 -12.14 -11.75
CA PRO A 212 3.72 -11.79 -12.66
C PRO A 212 2.72 -10.82 -12.03
N LEU A 213 2.02 -10.09 -12.88
CA LEU A 213 0.87 -9.26 -12.50
C LEU A 213 -0.42 -10.08 -12.56
N ARG A 214 -1.38 -9.71 -11.73
CA ARG A 214 -2.74 -10.24 -11.77
C ARG A 214 -3.40 -10.07 -13.15
N THR A 215 -3.12 -8.96 -13.83
CA THR A 215 -3.67 -8.61 -15.15
C THR A 215 -2.89 -9.18 -16.33
N SER A 216 -1.68 -9.70 -16.07
CA SER A 216 -0.83 -10.38 -17.07
C SER A 216 -0.05 -11.52 -16.38
N PRO A 217 -0.75 -12.61 -16.00
CA PRO A 217 -0.20 -13.66 -15.14
C PRO A 217 0.85 -14.55 -15.83
N ASP A 218 0.89 -14.53 -17.16
CA ASP A 218 1.79 -15.36 -17.96
C ASP A 218 3.06 -14.63 -18.41
N THR A 219 3.23 -13.37 -18.01
CA THR A 219 4.36 -12.54 -18.43
C THR A 219 5.02 -11.83 -17.27
N LEU A 220 6.34 -11.69 -17.35
CA LEU A 220 7.10 -10.82 -16.47
C LEU A 220 7.30 -9.46 -17.13
N HIS A 221 7.07 -8.41 -16.39
CA HIS A 221 7.35 -7.06 -16.84
C HIS A 221 8.80 -6.70 -16.51
N ARG A 222 9.49 -6.06 -17.46
CA ARG A 222 10.85 -5.58 -17.24
C ARG A 222 10.85 -4.56 -16.10
N ASN A 223 11.91 -4.59 -15.31
CA ASN A 223 12.15 -3.58 -14.30
C ASN A 223 12.30 -2.21 -14.98
N VAL A 224 11.46 -1.26 -14.57
CA VAL A 224 11.63 0.14 -14.96
C VAL A 224 12.42 0.82 -13.84
N HIS A 225 13.53 1.42 -14.20
CA HIS A 225 14.38 2.12 -13.24
C HIS A 225 13.62 3.31 -12.63
N GLN A 226 13.46 3.30 -11.30
CA GLN A 226 12.71 4.30 -10.54
C GLN A 226 13.64 4.91 -9.47
N GLU A 227 14.53 5.79 -9.92
CA GLU A 227 15.59 6.35 -9.08
C GLU A 227 15.05 7.16 -7.90
N LYS A 228 14.06 8.03 -8.16
CA LYS A 228 13.48 8.88 -7.11
C LYS A 228 12.69 8.07 -6.09
N MET A 229 11.93 7.07 -6.58
CA MET A 229 11.21 6.14 -5.73
C MET A 229 12.19 5.34 -4.85
N PHE A 230 13.26 4.82 -5.42
CA PHE A 230 14.28 4.08 -4.68
C PHE A 230 14.96 4.98 -3.64
N GLY A 231 15.34 6.20 -4.01
CA GLY A 231 15.95 7.17 -3.11
C GLY A 231 15.11 7.48 -1.87
N ILE A 232 13.80 7.72 -2.05
CA ILE A 232 12.91 8.00 -0.93
C ILE A 232 12.75 6.78 0.00
N PHE A 233 12.70 5.57 -0.54
CA PHE A 233 12.68 4.37 0.28
C PHE A 233 13.96 4.19 1.08
N GLN A 234 15.13 4.35 0.48
CA GLN A 234 16.42 4.23 1.15
C GLN A 234 16.57 5.26 2.27
N GLU A 235 16.17 6.50 2.03
CA GLU A 235 16.19 7.55 3.04
C GLU A 235 15.36 7.15 4.27
N TYR A 236 14.12 6.75 4.08
CA TYR A 236 13.22 6.41 5.19
C TYR A 236 13.60 5.11 5.88
N GLN A 237 14.15 4.14 5.15
CA GLN A 237 14.71 2.93 5.77
C GLN A 237 15.91 3.25 6.66
N SER A 238 16.79 4.14 6.22
CA SER A 238 17.90 4.59 7.06
C SER A 238 17.39 5.27 8.33
N TRP A 239 16.35 6.11 8.22
CA TRP A 239 15.75 6.76 9.36
C TRP A 239 15.14 5.79 10.38
N VAL A 240 14.33 4.82 9.97
CA VAL A 240 13.73 3.87 10.92
C VAL A 240 14.79 3.01 11.61
N ARG A 241 15.91 2.71 10.93
CA ARG A 241 17.07 2.04 11.54
C ARG A 241 17.75 2.93 12.60
N ILE A 242 18.02 4.21 12.29
CA ILE A 242 18.60 5.18 13.24
C ILE A 242 17.70 5.34 14.46
N MET A 243 16.37 5.36 14.28
CA MET A 243 15.38 5.47 15.34
C MET A 243 15.19 4.15 16.13
N GLY A 244 15.76 3.05 15.66
CA GLY A 244 15.61 1.72 16.29
C GLY A 244 14.18 1.18 16.19
N VAL A 245 13.48 1.46 15.07
CA VAL A 245 12.10 1.01 14.82
C VAL A 245 11.92 0.43 13.40
N PRO A 246 12.83 -0.41 12.91
CA PRO A 246 12.73 -0.97 11.56
C PRO A 246 11.54 -1.92 11.39
N THR A 247 11.08 -2.55 12.47
CA THR A 247 9.96 -3.51 12.43
C THR A 247 8.84 -3.14 13.40
N VAL A 248 7.67 -3.76 13.20
CA VAL A 248 6.51 -3.59 14.10
C VAL A 248 6.83 -4.07 15.51
N GLY A 249 7.64 -5.13 15.65
CA GLY A 249 8.09 -5.61 16.96
C GLY A 249 8.87 -4.54 17.73
N ASP A 250 9.72 -3.78 17.04
CA ASP A 250 10.50 -2.68 17.63
C ASP A 250 9.61 -1.50 18.05
N VAL A 251 8.68 -1.10 17.18
CA VAL A 251 7.69 -0.04 17.50
C VAL A 251 6.89 -0.45 18.74
N ASN A 252 6.35 -1.67 18.76
CA ASN A 252 5.58 -2.19 19.88
C ASN A 252 6.39 -2.21 21.17
N SER A 253 7.66 -2.62 21.12
CA SER A 253 8.55 -2.67 22.29
C SER A 253 8.74 -1.28 22.91
N LYS A 254 8.92 -0.24 22.08
CA LYS A 254 8.98 1.15 22.56
C LYS A 254 7.66 1.61 23.18
N VAL A 255 6.53 1.26 22.57
CA VAL A 255 5.19 1.59 23.12
C VAL A 255 4.99 0.92 24.46
N LEU A 256 5.35 -0.37 24.62
CA LEU A 256 5.27 -1.09 25.89
C LEU A 256 6.20 -0.51 26.97
N ALA A 257 7.33 0.06 26.56
CA ALA A 257 8.23 0.77 27.46
C ALA A 257 7.74 2.18 27.85
N GLY A 258 6.55 2.62 27.36
CA GLY A 258 5.96 3.93 27.65
C GLY A 258 6.47 5.08 26.77
N ASP A 259 7.25 4.80 25.72
CA ASP A 259 7.85 5.79 24.81
C ASP A 259 7.00 6.08 23.56
N GLY A 260 5.69 5.87 23.62
CA GLY A 260 4.80 6.19 22.49
C GLY A 260 4.79 7.68 22.13
N GLY A 261 4.82 8.56 23.13
CA GLY A 261 4.91 10.01 22.93
C GLY A 261 6.26 10.45 22.33
N GLY A 262 7.36 9.80 22.70
CA GLY A 262 8.68 10.01 22.11
C GLY A 262 8.69 9.68 20.61
N LEU A 263 8.08 8.56 20.23
CA LEU A 263 7.90 8.18 18.82
C LEU A 263 7.12 9.23 18.00
N ILE A 264 6.02 9.76 18.57
CA ILE A 264 5.23 10.81 17.93
C ILE A 264 6.09 12.05 17.69
N LYS A 265 6.72 12.58 18.74
CA LYS A 265 7.52 13.81 18.66
C LYS A 265 8.65 13.70 17.64
N LEU A 266 9.30 12.54 17.59
CA LEU A 266 10.41 12.31 16.69
C LEU A 266 9.97 12.23 15.22
N ALA A 267 8.87 11.51 14.94
CA ALA A 267 8.31 11.40 13.60
C ALA A 267 7.79 12.75 13.08
N GLU A 268 7.13 13.53 13.93
CA GLU A 268 6.59 14.84 13.57
C GLU A 268 7.70 15.86 13.34
N ALA A 269 8.75 15.87 14.17
CA ALA A 269 9.92 16.71 13.97
C ALA A 269 10.66 16.38 12.67
N PHE A 270 10.75 15.10 12.32
CA PHE A 270 11.34 14.69 11.03
C PHE A 270 10.48 15.18 9.86
N HIS A 271 9.15 15.03 9.92
CA HIS A 271 8.27 15.57 8.89
C HIS A 271 8.37 17.08 8.75
N GLU A 272 8.42 17.84 9.86
CA GLU A 272 8.56 19.29 9.82
C GLU A 272 9.84 19.71 9.12
N ARG A 273 10.96 19.06 9.47
CA ARG A 273 12.23 19.28 8.79
C ARG A 273 12.18 19.02 7.29
N LYS A 274 11.43 17.98 6.86
CA LYS A 274 11.24 17.67 5.45
C LYS A 274 10.43 18.73 4.73
N PHE A 275 9.35 19.24 5.32
CA PHE A 275 8.56 20.32 4.73
C PHE A 275 9.36 21.61 4.60
N ALA A 276 10.17 21.97 5.61
CA ALA A 276 11.06 23.11 5.52
C ALA A 276 12.07 22.96 4.37
N TRP A 277 12.73 21.82 4.27
CA TRP A 277 13.66 21.54 3.18
C TRP A 277 13.00 21.59 1.79
N VAL A 278 11.78 21.07 1.63
CA VAL A 278 11.04 21.17 0.37
C VAL A 278 10.70 22.61 0.05
N ALA A 279 10.31 23.42 1.04
CA ALA A 279 10.03 24.84 0.85
C ALA A 279 11.27 25.62 0.41
N ASP A 280 12.43 25.37 1.04
CA ASP A 280 13.72 25.96 0.64
C ASP A 280 14.04 25.61 -0.83
N THR A 281 13.87 24.35 -1.22
CA THR A 281 14.10 23.90 -2.60
C THR A 281 13.16 24.58 -3.62
N ILE A 282 11.89 24.78 -3.24
CA ILE A 282 10.93 25.52 -4.08
C ILE A 282 11.32 26.99 -4.18
N TYR A 283 11.74 27.60 -3.07
CA TYR A 283 12.20 29.00 -3.04
C TYR A 283 13.43 29.21 -3.93
N ASP A 284 14.40 28.30 -3.89
CA ASP A 284 15.55 28.31 -4.79
C ASP A 284 15.13 28.18 -6.26
N ALA A 285 14.17 27.31 -6.57
CA ALA A 285 13.62 27.19 -7.92
C ALA A 285 12.83 28.44 -8.34
N HIS A 286 12.15 29.11 -7.41
CA HIS A 286 11.48 30.39 -7.66
C HIS A 286 12.51 31.47 -8.04
N LEU A 287 13.59 31.61 -7.30
CA LEU A 287 14.62 32.60 -7.57
C LEU A 287 15.45 32.31 -8.83
N SER A 288 15.79 31.04 -9.08
CA SER A 288 16.72 30.66 -10.15
C SER A 288 16.06 30.51 -11.52
N ARG A 289 14.81 30.01 -11.59
CA ARG A 289 14.12 29.71 -12.85
C ARG A 289 12.69 30.27 -12.94
N GLY A 290 12.27 31.05 -11.96
CA GLY A 290 10.94 31.69 -11.94
C GLY A 290 9.80 30.72 -11.68
N ALA A 291 10.02 29.65 -10.90
CA ALA A 291 8.96 28.73 -10.54
C ALA A 291 7.91 29.45 -9.68
N ARG A 292 6.65 29.49 -10.17
CA ARG A 292 5.51 30.12 -9.47
C ARG A 292 4.33 29.17 -9.25
N MET A 293 4.49 27.92 -9.68
CA MET A 293 3.45 26.90 -9.58
C MET A 293 4.03 25.62 -8.99
N VAL A 294 3.49 25.21 -7.87
CA VAL A 294 3.78 23.93 -7.21
C VAL A 294 2.65 22.98 -7.52
N LEU A 295 2.93 21.86 -8.18
CA LEU A 295 1.98 20.81 -8.52
C LEU A 295 2.18 19.63 -7.59
N ILE A 296 1.20 19.33 -6.76
CA ILE A 296 1.25 18.22 -5.81
C ILE A 296 0.33 17.09 -6.29
N SER A 297 0.92 15.94 -6.60
CA SER A 297 0.19 14.73 -6.97
C SER A 297 0.47 13.59 -5.99
N GLY A 298 -0.42 12.62 -6.03
CA GLY A 298 -0.29 11.39 -5.24
C GLY A 298 -1.62 10.68 -5.14
N PRO A 299 -1.62 9.40 -4.78
CA PRO A 299 -2.82 8.58 -4.74
C PRO A 299 -3.78 9.02 -3.61
N SER A 300 -5.00 8.49 -3.65
CA SER A 300 -6.02 8.78 -2.62
C SER A 300 -5.49 8.45 -1.20
N SER A 301 -5.82 9.30 -0.23
CA SER A 301 -5.40 9.21 1.19
C SER A 301 -3.87 9.25 1.40
N SER A 302 -3.12 9.84 0.47
CA SER A 302 -1.69 10.10 0.64
C SER A 302 -1.38 11.32 1.51
N GLY A 303 -2.37 12.14 1.89
CA GLY A 303 -2.17 13.35 2.68
C GLY A 303 -1.78 14.58 1.86
N LYS A 304 -2.15 14.63 0.55
CA LYS A 304 -1.86 15.77 -0.33
C LYS A 304 -2.33 17.10 0.23
N THR A 305 -3.58 17.15 0.64
CA THR A 305 -4.24 18.40 1.10
C THR A 305 -3.54 18.96 2.34
N THR A 306 -3.28 18.11 3.34
CA THR A 306 -2.55 18.54 4.55
C THR A 306 -1.12 18.94 4.22
N SER A 307 -0.46 18.20 3.33
CA SER A 307 0.90 18.52 2.90
C SER A 307 0.97 19.86 2.15
N ALA A 308 0.00 20.14 1.27
CA ALA A 308 -0.11 21.43 0.60
C ALA A 308 -0.24 22.59 1.59
N LYS A 309 -1.07 22.42 2.63
CA LYS A 309 -1.26 23.42 3.68
C LYS A 309 -0.01 23.63 4.54
N ARG A 310 0.66 22.55 4.96
CA ARG A 310 1.94 22.63 5.70
C ARG A 310 3.03 23.30 4.86
N LEU A 311 3.14 22.93 3.58
CA LEU A 311 4.07 23.53 2.66
C LEU A 311 3.79 25.03 2.47
N GLY A 312 2.51 25.39 2.37
CA GLY A 312 2.10 26.81 2.31
C GLY A 312 2.59 27.62 3.52
N ILE A 313 2.52 27.06 4.73
CA ILE A 313 3.05 27.71 5.93
C ILE A 313 4.55 27.93 5.78
N GLN A 314 5.33 26.92 5.38
CA GLN A 314 6.78 27.03 5.22
C GLN A 314 7.19 28.04 4.14
N LEU A 315 6.47 28.09 3.01
CA LEU A 315 6.69 29.10 1.96
C LEU A 315 6.35 30.51 2.44
N GLY A 316 5.30 30.64 3.29
CA GLY A 316 4.97 31.90 3.96
C GLY A 316 6.09 32.40 4.87
N VAL A 317 6.78 31.51 5.60
CA VAL A 317 7.96 31.85 6.41
C VAL A 317 9.09 32.42 5.55
N LEU A 318 9.23 31.98 4.29
CA LEU A 318 10.19 32.50 3.32
C LEU A 318 9.74 33.80 2.62
N GLY A 319 8.59 34.37 3.01
CA GLY A 319 8.07 35.65 2.51
C GLY A 319 7.26 35.54 1.22
N LEU A 320 6.94 34.32 0.75
CA LEU A 320 6.03 34.10 -0.35
C LEU A 320 4.58 34.16 0.12
N ASN A 321 3.65 34.41 -0.82
CA ASN A 321 2.21 34.39 -0.57
C ASN A 321 1.59 33.11 -1.22
N PRO A 322 1.46 31.98 -0.48
CA PRO A 322 0.98 30.72 -1.04
C PRO A 322 -0.53 30.75 -1.25
N VAL A 323 -0.95 30.42 -2.46
CA VAL A 323 -2.37 30.32 -2.88
C VAL A 323 -2.66 28.86 -3.19
N LEU A 324 -3.55 28.25 -2.40
CA LEU A 324 -3.90 26.83 -2.53
C LEU A 324 -5.13 26.65 -3.42
N ILE A 325 -5.02 25.75 -4.38
CA ILE A 325 -6.12 25.33 -5.26
C ILE A 325 -6.21 23.80 -5.26
N SER A 326 -7.39 23.26 -4.97
CA SER A 326 -7.67 21.83 -5.11
C SER A 326 -8.21 21.52 -6.50
N LEU A 327 -7.65 20.51 -7.18
CA LEU A 327 -8.20 20.02 -8.44
C LEU A 327 -9.58 19.39 -8.26
N ASP A 328 -9.87 18.89 -7.05
CA ASP A 328 -11.17 18.31 -6.74
C ASP A 328 -12.31 19.35 -6.85
N ASP A 329 -12.01 20.64 -6.69
CA ASP A 329 -12.98 21.72 -6.88
C ASP A 329 -13.37 21.95 -8.35
N TYR A 330 -12.59 21.43 -9.28
CA TYR A 330 -12.83 21.52 -10.72
C TYR A 330 -13.51 20.29 -11.32
N PHE A 331 -13.97 19.32 -10.50
CA PHE A 331 -14.76 18.21 -11.03
C PHE A 331 -15.97 18.71 -11.82
N VAL A 332 -16.26 18.04 -12.94
CA VAL A 332 -17.53 18.23 -13.65
C VAL A 332 -18.69 17.71 -12.81
N ASP A 333 -19.92 18.19 -13.06
CA ASP A 333 -21.09 17.64 -12.38
C ASP A 333 -21.14 16.12 -12.53
N ARG A 334 -21.61 15.41 -11.49
CA ARG A 334 -21.59 13.93 -11.41
C ARG A 334 -22.12 13.25 -12.66
N GLU A 335 -23.21 13.79 -13.24
CA GLU A 335 -23.85 13.23 -14.43
C GLU A 335 -22.95 13.27 -15.67
N LYS A 336 -21.98 14.19 -15.70
CA LYS A 336 -21.01 14.38 -16.80
C LYS A 336 -19.70 13.62 -16.57
N THR A 337 -19.51 13.01 -15.38
CA THR A 337 -18.30 12.24 -15.07
C THR A 337 -18.19 11.05 -16.04
N PRO A 338 -17.01 10.78 -16.62
CA PRO A 338 -16.78 9.60 -17.45
C PRO A 338 -17.15 8.29 -16.73
N ARG A 339 -17.41 7.24 -17.51
CA ARG A 339 -17.69 5.92 -16.95
C ARG A 339 -16.54 4.98 -17.22
N ASP A 340 -16.27 4.08 -16.25
CA ASP A 340 -15.31 3.00 -16.38
C ASP A 340 -15.88 1.85 -17.25
N ALA A 341 -15.07 0.80 -17.46
CA ALA A 341 -15.46 -0.36 -18.25
C ALA A 341 -16.64 -1.14 -17.62
N ASP A 342 -16.86 -1.00 -16.32
CA ASP A 342 -17.95 -1.62 -15.57
C ASP A 342 -19.23 -0.76 -15.56
N GLY A 343 -19.19 0.44 -16.22
CA GLY A 343 -20.30 1.40 -16.30
C GLY A 343 -20.45 2.31 -15.09
N ASN A 344 -19.54 2.25 -14.11
CA ASN A 344 -19.51 3.13 -12.94
C ASN A 344 -18.86 4.48 -13.29
N TYR A 345 -19.14 5.53 -12.50
CA TYR A 345 -18.44 6.80 -12.63
C TYR A 345 -16.94 6.66 -12.35
N ASP A 346 -16.10 7.04 -13.31
CA ASP A 346 -14.64 7.06 -13.19
C ASP A 346 -14.16 8.43 -12.69
N TYR A 347 -14.19 8.64 -11.39
CA TYR A 347 -13.69 9.86 -10.75
C TYR A 347 -12.16 10.00 -10.79
N GLU A 348 -11.45 8.92 -11.15
CA GLU A 348 -10.00 8.93 -11.27
C GLU A 348 -9.55 9.31 -12.70
N ALA A 349 -10.47 9.44 -13.67
CA ALA A 349 -10.14 9.88 -15.02
C ALA A 349 -9.80 11.39 -15.06
N LEU A 350 -8.85 11.77 -15.90
CA LEU A 350 -8.49 13.19 -16.09
C LEU A 350 -9.68 14.03 -16.59
N GLU A 351 -10.51 13.43 -17.41
CA GLU A 351 -11.72 14.03 -18.00
C GLU A 351 -12.86 14.22 -16.98
N ALA A 352 -12.71 13.71 -15.74
CA ALA A 352 -13.59 14.08 -14.64
C ALA A 352 -13.37 15.51 -14.15
N ILE A 353 -12.22 16.12 -14.51
CA ILE A 353 -11.89 17.52 -14.25
C ILE A 353 -12.28 18.36 -15.47
N ASP A 354 -12.87 19.53 -15.23
CA ASP A 354 -13.11 20.55 -16.25
C ASP A 354 -11.79 21.25 -16.62
N LEU A 355 -11.05 20.63 -17.54
CA LEU A 355 -9.72 21.09 -17.93
C LEU A 355 -9.77 22.46 -18.63
N GLU A 356 -10.84 22.76 -19.35
CA GLU A 356 -11.00 24.01 -20.05
C GLU A 356 -11.14 25.16 -19.05
N LEU A 357 -12.07 25.05 -18.11
CA LEU A 357 -12.26 26.02 -17.04
C LEU A 357 -11.01 26.18 -16.19
N PHE A 358 -10.37 25.05 -15.81
CA PHE A 358 -9.16 25.08 -15.00
C PHE A 358 -8.01 25.84 -15.68
N ASN A 359 -7.77 25.56 -16.97
CA ASN A 359 -6.70 26.24 -17.72
C ASN A 359 -7.05 27.70 -18.04
N ASP A 360 -8.32 28.06 -18.26
CA ASP A 360 -8.75 29.47 -18.38
C ASP A 360 -8.46 30.24 -17.09
N HIS A 361 -8.90 29.72 -15.95
CA HIS A 361 -8.64 30.32 -14.64
C HIS A 361 -7.14 30.48 -14.37
N LEU A 362 -6.36 29.44 -14.68
CA LEU A 362 -4.92 29.47 -14.50
C LEU A 362 -4.24 30.55 -15.36
N ALA A 363 -4.62 30.64 -16.64
CA ALA A 363 -4.09 31.64 -17.55
C ALA A 363 -4.44 33.07 -17.10
N ARG A 364 -5.66 33.29 -16.64
CA ARG A 364 -6.12 34.57 -16.10
C ARG A 364 -5.38 34.96 -14.82
N LEU A 365 -5.24 34.01 -13.87
CA LEU A 365 -4.48 34.23 -12.63
C LEU A 365 -3.01 34.64 -12.91
N ILE A 366 -2.36 33.96 -13.85
CA ILE A 366 -0.97 34.29 -14.23
C ILE A 366 -0.84 35.70 -14.83
N ARG A 367 -1.89 36.19 -15.52
CA ARG A 367 -1.93 37.59 -16.01
C ARG A 367 -2.30 38.60 -14.92
N GLY A 368 -2.54 38.17 -13.67
CA GLY A 368 -2.97 39.04 -12.58
C GLY A 368 -4.46 39.41 -12.63
N GLU A 369 -5.25 38.71 -13.44
CA GLU A 369 -6.69 38.88 -13.46
C GLU A 369 -7.37 38.18 -12.30
N SER A 370 -8.55 38.66 -11.91
CA SER A 370 -9.34 38.05 -10.85
C SER A 370 -10.21 36.92 -11.41
N VAL A 371 -10.25 35.76 -10.69
CA VAL A 371 -11.12 34.63 -11.02
C VAL A 371 -11.86 34.16 -9.76
N ASP A 372 -13.09 33.67 -9.95
CA ASP A 372 -13.85 33.02 -8.89
C ASP A 372 -13.60 31.50 -8.96
N ILE A 373 -12.95 30.94 -7.94
CA ILE A 373 -12.63 29.52 -7.89
C ILE A 373 -13.89 28.72 -7.53
N PRO A 374 -14.28 27.71 -8.32
CA PRO A 374 -15.41 26.87 -7.98
C PRO A 374 -15.15 26.05 -6.72
N ARG A 375 -16.19 25.46 -6.16
CA ARG A 375 -16.12 24.45 -5.11
C ARG A 375 -17.01 23.27 -5.46
N TYR A 376 -16.47 22.06 -5.37
CA TYR A 376 -17.22 20.83 -5.64
C TYR A 376 -17.78 20.22 -4.36
N ASP A 377 -19.08 19.98 -4.33
CA ASP A 377 -19.75 19.29 -3.24
C ASP A 377 -19.88 17.79 -3.57
N PHE A 378 -19.12 16.95 -2.87
CA PHE A 378 -19.13 15.50 -3.06
C PHE A 378 -20.44 14.82 -2.66
N ILE A 379 -21.24 15.43 -1.80
CA ILE A 379 -22.54 14.90 -1.37
C ILE A 379 -23.55 15.06 -2.50
N THR A 380 -23.73 16.30 -2.97
CA THR A 380 -24.66 16.60 -4.05
C THR A 380 -24.13 16.21 -5.43
N GLY A 381 -22.80 16.15 -5.59
CA GLY A 381 -22.13 15.90 -6.86
C GLY A 381 -22.20 17.08 -7.83
N ARG A 382 -22.26 18.31 -7.33
CA ARG A 382 -22.38 19.53 -8.09
C ARG A 382 -21.33 20.56 -7.73
N ARG A 383 -21.00 21.40 -8.71
CA ARG A 383 -20.13 22.55 -8.55
C ARG A 383 -20.92 23.75 -8.05
N THR A 384 -20.34 24.51 -7.14
CA THR A 384 -20.91 25.78 -6.60
C THR A 384 -19.88 26.90 -6.72
N TRP A 385 -20.33 28.14 -6.63
CA TRP A 385 -19.53 29.35 -6.74
C TRP A 385 -19.74 30.20 -5.49
N HIS A 386 -18.66 30.73 -4.92
CA HIS A 386 -18.74 31.47 -3.66
C HIS A 386 -18.63 32.98 -3.82
N ASN A 387 -18.45 33.50 -5.04
CA ASN A 387 -18.23 34.92 -5.34
C ASN A 387 -17.08 35.51 -4.50
N ALA A 388 -16.00 34.74 -4.32
CA ALA A 388 -14.80 35.14 -3.61
C ALA A 388 -13.63 35.21 -4.60
N PRO A 389 -13.49 36.34 -5.34
CA PRO A 389 -12.50 36.46 -6.40
C PRO A 389 -11.08 36.37 -5.87
N LEU A 390 -10.27 35.52 -6.51
CA LEU A 390 -8.85 35.32 -6.23
C LEU A 390 -8.02 36.08 -7.25
N THR A 391 -6.99 36.79 -6.78
CA THR A 391 -5.99 37.50 -7.62
C THR A 391 -4.60 37.18 -7.10
N LEU A 392 -3.63 37.04 -8.00
CA LEU A 392 -2.23 36.82 -7.62
C LEU A 392 -1.46 38.13 -7.63
N ASP A 393 -0.58 38.30 -6.64
CA ASP A 393 0.44 39.36 -6.58
C ASP A 393 1.83 38.84 -7.04
N GLU A 394 2.84 39.70 -7.00
CA GLU A 394 4.22 39.35 -7.41
C GLU A 394 4.87 38.28 -6.52
N ARG A 395 4.49 38.20 -5.25
CA ARG A 395 4.98 37.22 -4.29
C ARG A 395 4.13 35.96 -4.23
N SER A 396 3.03 35.92 -4.98
CA SER A 396 2.14 34.77 -4.97
C SER A 396 2.78 33.57 -5.64
N ILE A 397 2.64 32.41 -4.97
CA ILE A 397 3.00 31.08 -5.49
C ILE A 397 1.76 30.19 -5.42
N LEU A 398 1.39 29.60 -6.55
CA LEU A 398 0.26 28.69 -6.64
C LEU A 398 0.68 27.32 -6.11
N ILE A 399 -0.12 26.73 -5.23
CA ILE A 399 -0.01 25.34 -4.80
C ILE A 399 -1.26 24.63 -5.27
N ILE A 400 -1.13 23.79 -6.28
CA ILE A 400 -2.22 23.04 -6.89
C ILE A 400 -2.09 21.58 -6.49
N GLU A 401 -3.06 21.04 -5.76
CA GLU A 401 -3.06 19.64 -5.33
C GLU A 401 -4.20 18.84 -5.96
N GLY A 402 -3.90 17.61 -6.31
CA GLY A 402 -4.85 16.63 -6.82
C GLY A 402 -4.17 15.42 -7.44
N ILE A 403 -4.94 14.39 -7.75
CA ILE A 403 -4.39 13.14 -8.26
C ILE A 403 -3.68 13.30 -9.61
N HIS A 404 -4.06 14.28 -10.41
CA HIS A 404 -3.51 14.58 -11.74
C HIS A 404 -2.39 15.62 -11.78
N GLY A 405 -1.92 16.11 -10.62
CA GLY A 405 -0.93 17.19 -10.56
C GLY A 405 0.35 16.97 -11.39
N LEU A 406 0.74 15.70 -11.63
CA LEU A 406 1.91 15.33 -12.44
C LEU A 406 1.58 14.91 -13.87
N ASN A 407 0.31 14.90 -14.27
CA ASN A 407 -0.08 14.57 -15.64
C ASN A 407 0.26 15.76 -16.56
N PRO A 408 1.08 15.60 -17.63
CA PRO A 408 1.45 16.69 -18.52
C PRO A 408 0.24 17.37 -19.21
N ARG A 409 -0.85 16.62 -19.39
CA ARG A 409 -2.09 17.15 -20.00
C ARG A 409 -2.85 18.13 -19.10
N LEU A 410 -2.53 18.21 -17.82
CA LEU A 410 -3.23 19.09 -16.88
C LEU A 410 -2.93 20.57 -17.16
N THR A 411 -1.66 20.92 -17.39
CA THR A 411 -1.19 22.31 -17.55
C THR A 411 -0.31 22.46 -18.78
N PRO A 412 -0.82 22.19 -20.00
CA PRO A 412 0.01 22.15 -21.22
C PRO A 412 0.55 23.52 -21.63
N SER A 413 -0.17 24.60 -21.28
CA SER A 413 0.20 25.97 -21.65
C SER A 413 1.26 26.61 -20.75
N ILE A 414 1.56 26.00 -19.60
CA ILE A 414 2.52 26.57 -18.64
C ILE A 414 3.92 26.00 -18.91
N PRO A 415 4.96 26.83 -19.06
CA PRO A 415 6.33 26.38 -19.24
C PRO A 415 6.83 25.54 -18.05
N ASP A 416 7.63 24.52 -18.34
CA ASP A 416 8.18 23.63 -17.29
C ASP A 416 9.08 24.35 -16.29
N ALA A 417 9.80 25.38 -16.71
CA ALA A 417 10.62 26.20 -15.81
C ALA A 417 9.78 26.87 -14.69
N GLN A 418 8.51 27.17 -14.96
CA GLN A 418 7.62 27.80 -13.97
C GLN A 418 6.93 26.81 -13.04
N LYS A 419 7.12 25.50 -13.24
CA LYS A 419 6.51 24.44 -12.46
C LYS A 419 7.50 23.81 -11.50
N PHE A 420 7.04 23.45 -10.32
CA PHE A 420 7.73 22.58 -9.37
C PHE A 420 6.81 21.42 -9.01
N ARG A 421 7.24 20.20 -9.24
CA ARG A 421 6.39 18.99 -9.18
C ARG A 421 6.74 18.15 -7.97
N ILE A 422 5.73 17.81 -7.16
CA ILE A 422 5.90 16.99 -5.95
C ILE A 422 4.98 15.77 -6.06
N TYR A 423 5.56 14.58 -5.89
CA TYR A 423 4.79 13.36 -5.71
C TYR A 423 4.74 12.99 -4.22
N ILE A 424 3.52 12.78 -3.68
CA ILE A 424 3.31 12.47 -2.26
C ILE A 424 2.64 11.11 -2.12
N SER A 425 3.24 10.21 -1.35
CA SER A 425 2.61 8.95 -0.95
C SER A 425 3.00 8.58 0.48
N CYS A 426 2.20 7.74 1.14
CA CYS A 426 2.54 7.22 2.45
C CYS A 426 3.34 5.91 2.31
N PHE A 427 4.58 6.03 1.84
CA PHE A 427 5.48 4.89 1.70
C PHE A 427 5.83 4.31 3.06
N THR A 428 5.29 3.14 3.38
CA THR A 428 5.50 2.52 4.68
C THR A 428 6.95 2.04 4.80
N SER A 429 7.69 2.61 5.74
CA SER A 429 9.11 2.30 5.97
C SER A 429 9.33 1.25 7.06
N VAL A 430 8.39 1.11 8.00
CA VAL A 430 8.39 0.04 9.00
C VAL A 430 7.92 -1.25 8.33
N ALA A 431 8.66 -2.34 8.52
CA ALA A 431 8.25 -3.67 8.05
C ALA A 431 7.53 -4.45 9.14
N MET A 432 6.70 -5.41 8.77
CA MET A 432 6.12 -6.34 9.74
C MET A 432 7.21 -7.21 10.36
N ASP A 433 8.06 -7.77 9.51
CA ASP A 433 9.30 -8.50 9.78
C ASP A 433 10.18 -8.44 8.52
N ASN A 434 11.37 -9.05 8.53
CA ASN A 434 12.33 -8.99 7.42
C ASN A 434 11.78 -9.52 6.08
N LEU A 435 10.83 -10.46 6.12
CA LEU A 435 10.22 -11.06 4.93
C LEU A 435 8.86 -10.46 4.57
N SER A 436 8.27 -9.69 5.47
CA SER A 436 6.88 -9.22 5.32
C SER A 436 6.82 -7.70 5.45
N ARG A 437 6.88 -7.04 4.32
CA ARG A 437 6.67 -5.59 4.27
C ARG A 437 5.22 -5.21 4.56
N ILE A 438 4.99 -3.99 4.98
CA ILE A 438 3.65 -3.39 5.03
C ILE A 438 3.37 -2.71 3.69
N ALA A 439 2.28 -3.12 3.04
CA ALA A 439 1.92 -2.52 1.76
C ALA A 439 1.44 -1.07 1.95
N THR A 440 1.94 -0.14 1.15
CA THR A 440 1.47 1.25 1.09
C THR A 440 -0.04 1.34 0.87
N THR A 441 -0.60 0.41 0.10
CA THR A 441 -2.04 0.28 -0.14
C THR A 441 -2.84 -0.02 1.12
N ASP A 442 -2.29 -0.82 2.04
CA ASP A 442 -2.96 -1.16 3.29
C ASP A 442 -3.01 0.03 4.23
N ASN A 443 -1.91 0.76 4.35
CA ASN A 443 -1.87 1.98 5.14
C ASN A 443 -2.84 3.04 4.58
N ARG A 444 -2.87 3.24 3.27
CA ARG A 444 -3.80 4.16 2.62
C ARG A 444 -5.26 3.74 2.77
N LEU A 445 -5.54 2.43 2.74
CA LEU A 445 -6.88 1.91 3.01
C LEU A 445 -7.33 2.23 4.44
N LEU A 446 -6.45 2.08 5.44
CA LEU A 446 -6.75 2.46 6.83
C LEU A 446 -7.05 3.95 6.96
N ARG A 447 -6.21 4.80 6.37
CA ARG A 447 -6.42 6.24 6.32
C ARG A 447 -7.76 6.59 5.67
N ARG A 448 -8.08 5.95 4.53
CA ARG A 448 -9.33 6.17 3.79
C ARG A 448 -10.55 5.74 4.60
N LEU A 449 -10.55 4.53 5.17
CA LEU A 449 -11.62 4.03 6.03
C LEU A 449 -11.93 5.01 7.16
N THR A 450 -10.90 5.45 7.85
CA THR A 450 -11.04 6.36 9.00
C THR A 450 -11.57 7.73 8.58
N ARG A 451 -11.04 8.32 7.49
CA ARG A 451 -11.48 9.62 6.96
C ARG A 451 -12.90 9.55 6.43
N ASP A 452 -13.19 8.60 5.55
CA ASP A 452 -14.48 8.54 4.85
C ASP A 452 -15.63 8.25 5.82
N TYR A 453 -15.39 7.44 6.87
CA TYR A 453 -16.35 7.22 7.94
C TYR A 453 -16.66 8.51 8.71
N ARG A 454 -15.65 9.31 9.02
CA ARG A 454 -15.81 10.53 9.85
C ARG A 454 -16.32 11.73 9.07
N GLN A 455 -15.86 11.92 7.84
CA GLN A 455 -16.07 13.17 7.08
C GLN A 455 -17.04 13.02 5.92
N ARG A 456 -17.23 11.80 5.39
CA ARG A 456 -18.04 11.55 4.19
C ARG A 456 -19.26 10.67 4.44
N GLY A 457 -19.48 10.24 5.69
CA GLY A 457 -20.59 9.38 6.07
C GLY A 457 -20.59 8.00 5.38
N ALA A 458 -19.42 7.56 4.88
CA ALA A 458 -19.29 6.27 4.21
C ALA A 458 -18.92 5.18 5.21
N ASP A 459 -19.65 4.07 5.22
CA ASP A 459 -19.34 2.91 6.03
C ASP A 459 -18.14 2.11 5.47
N ALA A 460 -17.69 1.10 6.23
CA ALA A 460 -16.58 0.26 5.82
C ALA A 460 -16.89 -0.52 4.54
N LEU A 461 -18.11 -1.05 4.41
CA LEU A 461 -18.52 -1.84 3.25
C LEU A 461 -18.43 -1.03 1.96
N SER A 462 -18.98 0.19 1.94
CA SER A 462 -18.91 1.06 0.77
C SER A 462 -17.48 1.50 0.41
N THR A 463 -16.63 1.69 1.42
CA THR A 463 -15.21 2.04 1.19
C THR A 463 -14.45 0.85 0.62
N LEU A 464 -14.64 -0.36 1.14
CA LEU A 464 -13.98 -1.58 0.68
C LEU A 464 -14.42 -1.98 -0.74
N SER A 465 -15.73 -1.91 -1.04
CA SER A 465 -16.26 -2.26 -2.36
C SER A 465 -15.71 -1.35 -3.48
N ARG A 466 -15.48 -0.05 -3.18
CA ARG A 466 -14.91 0.91 -4.13
C ARG A 466 -13.39 0.83 -4.25
N TRP A 467 -12.70 0.20 -3.29
CA TRP A 467 -11.24 0.24 -3.23
C TRP A 467 -10.55 -0.33 -4.47
N ALA A 468 -11.10 -1.39 -5.05
CA ALA A 468 -10.58 -1.99 -6.27
C ALA A 468 -10.64 -1.02 -7.47
N SER A 469 -11.70 -0.24 -7.61
CA SER A 469 -11.83 0.79 -8.67
C SER A 469 -10.82 1.91 -8.47
N VAL A 470 -10.67 2.42 -7.24
CA VAL A 470 -9.64 3.42 -6.91
C VAL A 470 -8.25 2.93 -7.31
N ARG A 471 -7.92 1.68 -6.99
CA ARG A 471 -6.62 1.08 -7.35
C ARG A 471 -6.39 1.01 -8.86
N ARG A 472 -7.41 0.64 -9.65
CA ARG A 472 -7.32 0.64 -11.12
C ARG A 472 -7.07 2.05 -11.66
N GLY A 473 -7.77 3.04 -11.12
CA GLY A 473 -7.57 4.45 -11.50
C GLY A 473 -6.15 4.95 -11.20
N GLU A 474 -5.61 4.62 -10.03
CA GLU A 474 -4.23 4.97 -9.66
C GLU A 474 -3.19 4.35 -10.60
N GLU A 475 -3.33 3.06 -10.92
CA GLU A 475 -2.45 2.33 -11.83
C GLU A 475 -2.47 2.94 -13.24
N LYS A 476 -3.62 3.45 -13.69
CA LYS A 476 -3.80 4.04 -15.01
C LYS A 476 -3.41 5.52 -15.09
N HIS A 477 -3.72 6.30 -14.07
CA HIS A 477 -3.72 7.77 -14.17
C HIS A 477 -2.70 8.47 -13.26
N ILE A 478 -2.10 7.78 -12.28
CA ILE A 478 -1.20 8.41 -11.30
C ILE A 478 0.22 7.83 -11.38
N PHE A 479 0.37 6.53 -11.21
CA PHE A 479 1.68 5.89 -11.13
C PHE A 479 2.55 6.03 -12.37
N PRO A 480 2.02 6.10 -13.61
CA PRO A 480 2.85 6.34 -14.80
C PRO A 480 3.59 7.68 -14.78
N TYR A 481 3.11 8.65 -14.01
CA TYR A 481 3.68 10.01 -13.96
C TYR A 481 4.51 10.29 -12.71
N GLN A 482 4.63 9.36 -11.77
CA GLN A 482 5.25 9.63 -10.47
C GLN A 482 6.74 10.04 -10.58
N GLU A 483 7.51 9.46 -11.51
CA GLU A 483 8.90 9.83 -11.73
C GLU A 483 9.09 11.20 -12.42
N ASN A 484 7.99 11.84 -12.90
CA ASN A 484 8.03 13.22 -13.41
C ASN A 484 8.16 14.26 -12.30
N ALA A 485 8.05 13.87 -11.03
CA ALA A 485 8.22 14.78 -9.89
C ALA A 485 9.64 15.36 -9.81
N ASP A 486 9.79 16.62 -9.42
CA ASP A 486 11.08 17.18 -9.05
C ASP A 486 11.52 16.59 -7.69
N ILE A 487 10.57 16.40 -6.76
CA ILE A 487 10.79 15.78 -5.44
C ILE A 487 9.70 14.75 -5.15
N MET A 488 10.08 13.65 -4.50
CA MET A 488 9.14 12.75 -3.84
C MET A 488 9.11 13.01 -2.34
N LEU A 489 7.91 13.05 -1.74
CA LEU A 489 7.71 13.25 -0.31
C LEU A 489 6.94 12.04 0.27
N ASN A 490 7.50 11.44 1.30
CA ASN A 490 6.82 10.40 2.05
C ASN A 490 5.99 11.01 3.19
N SER A 491 4.70 10.79 3.14
CA SER A 491 3.76 11.27 4.17
C SER A 491 3.51 10.25 5.29
N SER A 492 4.17 9.09 5.26
CA SER A 492 4.00 8.05 6.28
C SER A 492 4.72 8.43 7.57
N LEU A 493 4.04 8.18 8.68
CA LEU A 493 4.59 8.30 10.04
C LEU A 493 4.76 6.89 10.60
N PHE A 494 5.93 6.55 11.13
CA PHE A 494 6.22 5.18 11.55
C PHE A 494 5.38 4.69 12.73
N TYR A 495 4.67 5.57 13.44
CA TYR A 495 3.74 5.25 14.54
C TYR A 495 2.26 5.20 14.09
N GLU A 496 1.93 5.64 12.87
CA GLU A 496 0.56 5.96 12.47
C GLU A 496 -0.42 4.79 12.50
N ILE A 497 0.03 3.57 12.15
CA ILE A 497 -0.85 2.40 12.15
C ILE A 497 -1.29 2.05 13.57
N SER A 498 -0.38 2.22 14.55
CA SER A 498 -0.70 2.06 15.98
C SER A 498 -1.77 3.05 16.44
N VAL A 499 -1.76 4.28 15.92
CA VAL A 499 -2.79 5.28 16.19
C VAL A 499 -4.08 5.01 15.42
N LEU A 500 -3.99 4.61 14.15
CA LEU A 500 -5.17 4.31 13.31
C LEU A 500 -5.92 3.05 13.77
N ARG A 501 -5.23 2.11 14.43
CA ARG A 501 -5.81 0.83 14.84
C ARG A 501 -7.16 0.96 15.57
N PRO A 502 -7.30 1.69 16.67
CA PRO A 502 -8.57 1.74 17.42
C PRO A 502 -9.72 2.34 16.61
N PHE A 503 -9.44 3.25 15.69
CA PHE A 503 -10.44 3.84 14.80
C PHE A 503 -10.88 2.85 13.71
N ALA A 504 -9.92 2.29 12.99
CA ALA A 504 -10.18 1.39 11.87
C ALA A 504 -10.75 0.04 12.33
N GLU A 505 -10.31 -0.49 13.48
CA GLU A 505 -10.79 -1.76 14.02
C GLU A 505 -12.28 -1.73 14.29
N LYS A 506 -12.79 -0.64 14.89
CA LYS A 506 -14.22 -0.44 15.12
C LYS A 506 -15.02 -0.50 13.81
N ILE A 507 -14.59 0.27 12.83
CA ILE A 507 -15.29 0.40 11.53
C ILE A 507 -15.26 -0.94 10.76
N LEU A 508 -14.12 -1.64 10.75
CA LEU A 508 -13.97 -2.92 10.06
C LEU A 508 -14.81 -4.06 10.67
N ARG A 509 -15.09 -4.01 11.98
CA ARG A 509 -15.95 -5.00 12.67
C ARG A 509 -17.44 -4.89 12.29
N GLU A 510 -17.85 -3.78 11.69
CA GLU A 510 -19.22 -3.56 11.22
C GLU A 510 -19.52 -4.32 9.92
N VAL A 511 -18.50 -4.80 9.18
CA VAL A 511 -18.68 -5.52 7.91
C VAL A 511 -19.24 -6.93 8.19
N PRO A 512 -20.42 -7.27 7.67
CA PRO A 512 -21.05 -8.57 7.91
C PRO A 512 -20.32 -9.69 7.15
N ASP A 513 -20.36 -10.91 7.68
CA ASP A 513 -19.69 -12.08 7.07
C ASP A 513 -20.41 -12.66 5.84
N THR A 514 -21.58 -12.13 5.55
CA THR A 514 -22.39 -12.52 4.40
C THR A 514 -21.97 -11.86 3.08
N VAL A 515 -21.11 -10.85 3.13
CA VAL A 515 -20.66 -10.09 1.93
C VAL A 515 -19.22 -10.46 1.52
N PRO A 516 -18.86 -10.34 0.24
CA PRO A 516 -17.53 -10.66 -0.26
C PRO A 516 -16.40 -9.82 0.39
N GLU A 517 -16.66 -8.57 0.74
CA GLU A 517 -15.72 -7.64 1.36
C GLU A 517 -15.29 -8.05 2.77
N TYR A 518 -15.98 -8.98 3.38
CA TYR A 518 -15.68 -9.50 4.71
C TYR A 518 -14.25 -10.07 4.82
N ASP A 519 -13.77 -10.75 3.77
CA ASP A 519 -12.40 -11.29 3.79
C ASP A 519 -11.35 -10.17 3.91
N GLU A 520 -11.52 -9.09 3.16
CA GLU A 520 -10.61 -7.94 3.21
C GLU A 520 -10.71 -7.22 4.57
N ALA A 521 -11.92 -7.01 5.09
CA ALA A 521 -12.11 -6.47 6.43
C ALA A 521 -11.41 -7.33 7.49
N ARG A 522 -11.59 -8.64 7.42
CA ARG A 522 -10.95 -9.61 8.32
C ARG A 522 -9.43 -9.63 8.16
N ARG A 523 -8.93 -9.53 6.93
CA ARG A 523 -7.49 -9.42 6.66
C ARG A 523 -6.90 -8.19 7.34
N MET A 524 -7.57 -7.04 7.21
CA MET A 524 -7.14 -5.80 7.85
C MET A 524 -7.22 -5.87 9.39
N LEU A 525 -8.24 -6.50 9.94
CA LEU A 525 -8.33 -6.73 11.39
C LEU A 525 -7.16 -7.58 11.89
N LYS A 526 -6.83 -8.67 11.20
CA LYS A 526 -5.67 -9.52 11.55
C LYS A 526 -4.33 -8.78 11.39
N PHE A 527 -4.24 -7.89 10.42
CA PHE A 527 -3.09 -7.02 10.24
C PHE A 527 -2.94 -6.06 11.43
N LEU A 528 -4.02 -5.36 11.80
CA LEU A 528 -4.05 -4.43 12.92
C LEU A 528 -3.75 -5.08 14.28
N ASP A 529 -4.09 -6.35 14.47
CA ASP A 529 -3.79 -7.12 15.67
C ASP A 529 -2.29 -7.18 16.01
N ASN A 530 -1.40 -6.86 15.05
CA ASN A 530 0.04 -6.88 15.27
C ASN A 530 0.59 -5.60 15.91
N PHE A 531 -0.20 -4.53 15.96
CA PHE A 531 0.22 -3.22 16.45
C PHE A 531 -0.34 -2.95 17.84
N ILE A 532 0.47 -2.41 18.74
CA ILE A 532 -0.01 -1.90 20.02
C ILE A 532 -0.57 -0.51 19.80
N PRO A 533 -1.79 -0.19 20.29
CA PRO A 533 -2.37 1.13 20.13
C PRO A 533 -1.56 2.24 20.80
N ILE A 534 -1.49 3.40 20.15
CA ILE A 534 -0.95 4.66 20.70
C ILE A 534 -2.10 5.66 20.80
N ALA A 535 -2.23 6.34 21.94
CA ALA A 535 -3.21 7.40 22.10
C ALA A 535 -2.86 8.64 21.25
N PRO A 536 -3.86 9.35 20.68
CA PRO A 536 -3.62 10.45 19.75
C PRO A 536 -3.32 11.80 20.44
N ASP A 537 -3.26 11.86 21.76
CA ASP A 537 -3.26 13.11 22.52
C ASP A 537 -2.02 13.98 22.22
N GLU A 538 -0.85 13.38 22.02
CA GLU A 538 0.39 14.10 21.75
C GLU A 538 0.61 14.42 20.26
N ILE A 539 -0.32 14.04 19.36
CA ILE A 539 -0.20 14.32 17.93
C ILE A 539 -0.50 15.81 17.68
N PRO A 540 0.41 16.57 17.05
CA PRO A 540 0.19 17.97 16.74
C PRO A 540 -1.08 18.19 15.89
N PRO A 541 -1.80 19.32 16.08
CA PRO A 541 -3.01 19.62 15.29
C PRO A 541 -2.73 19.88 13.80
N THR A 542 -1.46 20.12 13.43
CA THR A 542 -0.99 20.28 12.05
C THR A 542 -0.48 18.99 11.42
N SER A 543 -0.47 17.87 12.17
CA SER A 543 -0.04 16.56 11.67
C SER A 543 -0.89 16.08 10.48
N ILE A 544 -0.25 15.42 9.52
CA ILE A 544 -0.95 14.74 8.41
C ILE A 544 -1.99 13.74 8.95
N LEU A 545 -1.69 13.09 10.07
CA LEU A 545 -2.57 12.07 10.63
C LEU A 545 -3.90 12.66 11.10
N ARG A 546 -3.93 13.94 11.51
CA ARG A 546 -5.15 14.65 11.92
C ARG A 546 -6.21 14.78 10.81
N GLU A 547 -5.81 14.77 9.53
CA GLU A 547 -6.74 14.66 8.40
C GLU A 547 -7.64 13.43 8.52
N PHE A 548 -7.11 12.34 9.04
CA PHE A 548 -7.80 11.04 9.10
C PHE A 548 -8.51 10.82 10.44
N ILE A 549 -7.84 11.12 11.57
CA ILE A 549 -8.37 10.87 12.90
C ILE A 549 -9.17 12.05 13.50
N GLY A 550 -9.10 13.23 12.88
CA GLY A 550 -9.74 14.46 13.35
C GLY A 550 -8.88 15.27 14.33
N GLY A 551 -9.41 16.43 14.75
CA GLY A 551 -8.69 17.38 15.61
C GLY A 551 -7.60 18.15 14.87
N SER A 552 -7.72 18.31 13.55
CA SER A 552 -6.84 19.16 12.76
C SER A 552 -7.15 20.64 12.99
N SER A 553 -6.11 21.48 13.02
CA SER A 553 -6.24 22.95 12.93
C SER A 553 -6.52 23.43 11.50
N PHE A 554 -6.35 22.56 10.50
CA PHE A 554 -6.70 22.86 9.12
C PHE A 554 -8.18 22.56 8.84
N GLN A 555 -8.83 23.40 8.01
CA GLN A 555 -10.15 23.14 7.45
C GLN A 555 -10.00 22.34 6.15
N TYR A 556 -10.88 21.36 5.91
CA TYR A 556 -10.88 20.48 4.73
C TYR A 556 -12.16 20.63 3.94
#